data_91813598be13ff7eff395a1453b271f8
#
_entry.id   91813598be13ff7eff395a1453b271f8
#
_cell.length_a   1.000
_cell.length_b   1.000
_cell.length_c   1.000
_cell.angle_alpha   90.00
_cell.angle_beta   90.00
_cell.angle_gamma   90.00
#
_symmetry.space_group_name_H-M   'P 1'
#
loop_
_entity.id
_entity.type
_entity.pdbx_description
1 polymer ?
#
loop_
_entity_poly.entity_id
_entity_poly.type
_entity_poly.pdbx_seq_one_letter_code
_entity_poly.pdbx_strand_id
1 'polypeptide(L)'
;MLFNSYIFILAFLPICLAGFWILSQKHMGSYDRASQNGMSKNDLSCSWCSKSDRSALGAKLWLIGFSFIFYAYFNVKYLMLLFVLMAVNYAAHCGIVRRRETCQNLHYDECNGQEESASPRVRRAGHIIMICAVILDLTALVYFKYMNFFITSVNSAFNANHCFKNIMLPLGISFIVFQQIGFLTNTYRTCSMKEKCSFVDYVLFSSFFPSISAGPITTADEMIPQFDAIGTKRIDGEKFVRGFILFVFGLSKKMLLADKIGVGVDYGWNNELSMQGPSCFILMLLYAFQLYFDFSGYCDMGRGIAQMLGMDLPVNFDSPYKAVNIVDFWKRWHITLSRFFRDNVYIPLGGNRKGKARTNINLFLVYLISGFWHGAGWNYIFWGILHGILYVPTKIYLAWKKSHTRNTQNRGSGTTLRRMLSVLLTFLYTSFACIYFRAPSVASGNGMIMRMFDGYPLVDRGLGRSFNTGVLWYVLKILHIDGYAMSDYLIMYAFLAVSFLVIFVLKRNAAEYAKKVRLNFGTALVFAVMLVICIMSMSNVTSFIYYKF
;
A
#
# COMPACT_ATOMS: atom_id res chain seq x y z
N MET A 1 -7.14 -13.76 4.80
CA MET A 1 -8.42 -13.60 4.07
C MET A 1 -8.22 -12.54 2.99
N LEU A 2 -8.96 -12.59 1.86
CA LEU A 2 -8.88 -11.56 0.82
C LEU A 2 -10.10 -10.62 0.92
N PHE A 3 -9.91 -9.32 0.70
CA PHE A 3 -11.01 -8.34 0.70
C PHE A 3 -12.04 -8.59 -0.40
N ASN A 4 -11.63 -9.21 -1.51
CA ASN A 4 -12.45 -9.60 -2.64
C ASN A 4 -12.92 -11.07 -2.55
N SER A 5 -13.29 -11.55 -1.37
CA SER A 5 -13.88 -12.89 -1.18
C SER A 5 -15.29 -12.82 -0.61
N TYR A 6 -16.14 -13.80 -0.96
CA TYR A 6 -17.51 -13.89 -0.44
C TYR A 6 -17.58 -13.88 1.08
N ILE A 7 -16.71 -14.68 1.73
CA ILE A 7 -16.64 -14.77 3.20
C ILE A 7 -16.32 -13.41 3.81
N PHE A 8 -15.39 -12.64 3.19
CA PHE A 8 -15.03 -11.32 3.69
C PHE A 8 -16.20 -10.33 3.59
N ILE A 9 -16.82 -10.23 2.41
CA ILE A 9 -17.84 -9.20 2.14
C ILE A 9 -19.17 -9.53 2.81
N LEU A 10 -19.59 -10.81 2.80
CA LEU A 10 -20.92 -11.19 3.26
C LEU A 10 -20.98 -11.58 4.74
N ALA A 11 -19.85 -11.96 5.35
CA ALA A 11 -19.83 -12.38 6.75
C ALA A 11 -18.84 -11.58 7.60
N PHE A 12 -17.55 -11.61 7.27
CA PHE A 12 -16.52 -11.03 8.11
C PHE A 12 -16.69 -9.53 8.30
N LEU A 13 -16.81 -8.76 7.22
CA LEU A 13 -16.91 -7.31 7.28
C LEU A 13 -18.19 -6.83 7.98
N PRO A 14 -19.41 -7.33 7.65
CA PRO A 14 -20.62 -6.93 8.35
C PRO A 14 -20.59 -7.23 9.85
N ILE A 15 -20.12 -8.42 10.25
CA ILE A 15 -20.03 -8.80 11.67
C ILE A 15 -18.99 -7.92 12.39
N CYS A 16 -17.84 -7.69 11.77
CA CYS A 16 -16.80 -6.82 12.31
C CYS A 16 -17.32 -5.40 12.56
N LEU A 17 -17.98 -4.80 11.56
CA LEU A 17 -18.55 -3.45 11.65
C LEU A 17 -19.66 -3.37 12.70
N ALA A 18 -20.61 -4.30 12.69
CA ALA A 18 -21.71 -4.32 13.65
C ALA A 18 -21.21 -4.44 15.10
N GLY A 19 -20.33 -5.41 15.38
CA GLY A 19 -19.77 -5.59 16.71
C GLY A 19 -18.93 -4.40 17.18
N PHE A 20 -18.10 -3.84 16.29
CA PHE A 20 -17.32 -2.64 16.59
C PHE A 20 -18.22 -1.46 16.98
N TRP A 21 -19.26 -1.18 16.20
CA TRP A 21 -20.16 -0.07 16.48
C TRP A 21 -21.02 -0.29 17.72
N ILE A 22 -21.51 -1.51 17.96
CA ILE A 22 -22.25 -1.84 19.18
C ILE A 22 -21.38 -1.62 20.42
N LEU A 23 -20.11 -2.06 20.37
CA LEU A 23 -19.19 -1.91 21.50
C LEU A 23 -18.73 -0.47 21.69
N SER A 24 -18.52 0.29 20.63
CA SER A 24 -18.10 1.69 20.72
C SER A 24 -19.22 2.64 21.18
N GLN A 25 -20.50 2.31 20.94
CA GLN A 25 -21.63 3.20 21.26
C GLN A 25 -22.26 2.97 22.63
N LYS A 26 -22.02 1.83 23.31
CA LYS A 26 -22.63 1.49 24.61
C LYS A 26 -22.53 2.59 25.68
N HIS A 27 -21.70 3.60 25.49
CA HIS A 27 -21.43 4.68 26.44
C HIS A 27 -22.14 6.01 26.16
N MET A 28 -22.52 6.28 24.91
CA MET A 28 -23.14 7.58 24.63
C MET A 28 -24.54 7.72 25.21
N GLY A 29 -25.31 6.63 25.25
CA GLY A 29 -26.63 6.63 25.87
C GLY A 29 -26.61 6.88 27.40
N SER A 30 -25.47 6.66 28.05
CA SER A 30 -25.29 7.01 29.46
C SER A 30 -24.91 8.49 29.64
N TYR A 31 -24.13 9.07 28.71
CA TYR A 31 -23.72 10.48 28.75
C TYR A 31 -24.92 11.42 28.54
N ASP A 32 -25.73 11.15 27.53
CA ASP A 32 -26.91 11.97 27.25
C ASP A 32 -27.90 11.93 28.44
N ARG A 33 -28.07 10.76 29.10
CA ARG A 33 -28.93 10.65 30.29
C ARG A 33 -28.35 11.35 31.52
N ALA A 34 -27.04 11.32 31.74
CA ALA A 34 -26.40 11.98 32.88
C ALA A 34 -26.34 13.51 32.68
N SER A 35 -26.12 13.97 31.46
CA SER A 35 -26.19 15.39 31.10
C SER A 35 -27.61 15.96 31.22
N GLN A 36 -28.63 15.16 30.91
CA GLN A 36 -30.05 15.53 31.11
C GLN A 36 -30.45 15.56 32.60
N ASN A 37 -29.77 14.82 33.46
CA ASN A 37 -30.02 14.77 34.90
C ASN A 37 -29.27 15.85 35.70
N GLY A 38 -28.68 16.87 35.07
CA GLY A 38 -28.13 18.04 35.75
C GLY A 38 -26.83 17.83 36.52
N MET A 39 -26.09 16.76 36.31
CA MET A 39 -24.78 16.52 36.96
C MET A 39 -23.72 17.51 36.42
N SER A 40 -22.97 18.11 37.37
CA SER A 40 -21.88 19.05 37.06
C SER A 40 -20.78 18.40 36.23
N LYS A 41 -20.16 19.16 35.30
CA LYS A 41 -19.04 18.69 34.47
C LYS A 41 -17.86 18.14 35.26
N ASN A 42 -17.66 18.58 36.53
CA ASN A 42 -16.56 18.13 37.39
C ASN A 42 -16.84 16.79 38.08
N ASP A 43 -18.09 16.48 38.38
CA ASP A 43 -18.48 15.18 38.96
C ASP A 43 -18.49 14.05 37.92
N LEU A 44 -18.73 14.43 36.66
CA LEU A 44 -18.66 13.56 35.51
C LEU A 44 -17.23 13.10 35.21
N SER A 45 -16.22 13.93 35.46
CA SER A 45 -14.84 13.64 35.03
C SER A 45 -14.19 12.45 35.73
N CYS A 46 -14.49 12.20 37.01
CA CYS A 46 -13.80 11.19 37.81
C CYS A 46 -14.39 9.76 37.70
N SER A 47 -15.73 9.61 37.61
CA SER A 47 -16.36 8.30 37.42
C SER A 47 -16.42 7.86 35.95
N TRP A 48 -16.25 8.81 35.04
CA TRP A 48 -16.34 8.65 33.59
C TRP A 48 -15.05 8.18 32.95
N CYS A 49 -13.88 8.61 33.47
CA CYS A 49 -12.58 8.15 32.96
C CYS A 49 -12.50 6.60 32.95
N SER A 50 -12.95 5.94 34.07
CA SER A 50 -12.89 4.48 34.17
C SER A 50 -13.93 3.71 33.36
N LYS A 51 -15.07 4.34 32.97
CA LYS A 51 -16.11 3.67 32.15
C LYS A 51 -15.93 3.90 30.65
N SER A 52 -15.46 5.09 30.23
CA SER A 52 -15.06 5.39 28.85
C SER A 52 -13.93 4.45 28.41
N ASP A 53 -12.94 4.21 29.29
CA ASP A 53 -11.83 3.31 29.01
C ASP A 53 -12.26 1.87 28.72
N ARG A 54 -13.29 1.35 29.43
CA ARG A 54 -13.73 -0.04 29.25
C ARG A 54 -14.44 -0.30 27.92
N SER A 55 -15.19 0.65 27.38
CA SER A 55 -15.88 0.44 26.09
C SER A 55 -14.95 0.64 24.92
N ALA A 56 -14.07 1.64 25.01
CA ALA A 56 -12.99 1.82 24.05
C ALA A 56 -12.12 0.55 24.01
N LEU A 57 -11.80 -0.01 25.17
CA LEU A 57 -11.06 -1.26 25.28
C LEU A 57 -11.81 -2.43 24.62
N GLY A 58 -13.12 -2.58 24.85
CA GLY A 58 -13.92 -3.64 24.22
C GLY A 58 -13.92 -3.55 22.70
N ALA A 59 -14.08 -2.34 22.13
CA ALA A 59 -14.05 -2.12 20.71
C ALA A 59 -12.63 -2.34 20.11
N LYS A 60 -11.57 -1.93 20.82
CA LYS A 60 -10.17 -2.20 20.43
C LYS A 60 -9.88 -3.71 20.41
N LEU A 61 -10.27 -4.44 21.46
CA LEU A 61 -10.10 -5.90 21.54
C LEU A 61 -10.90 -6.64 20.47
N TRP A 62 -12.10 -6.17 20.13
CA TRP A 62 -12.89 -6.69 19.02
C TRP A 62 -12.15 -6.56 17.68
N LEU A 63 -11.62 -5.38 17.39
CA LEU A 63 -10.82 -5.16 16.18
C LEU A 63 -9.54 -6.00 16.14
N ILE A 64 -8.87 -6.16 17.27
CA ILE A 64 -7.68 -7.04 17.40
C ILE A 64 -8.06 -8.48 17.09
N GLY A 65 -9.14 -8.98 17.70
CA GLY A 65 -9.64 -10.34 17.46
C GLY A 65 -9.96 -10.58 15.98
N PHE A 66 -10.69 -9.67 15.34
CA PHE A 66 -10.97 -9.74 13.90
C PHE A 66 -9.71 -9.63 13.05
N SER A 67 -8.73 -8.81 13.44
CA SER A 67 -7.44 -8.70 12.74
C SER A 67 -6.66 -10.01 12.80
N PHE A 68 -6.65 -10.68 13.94
CA PHE A 68 -6.01 -11.99 14.08
C PHE A 68 -6.74 -13.09 13.29
N ILE A 69 -8.08 -13.10 13.28
CA ILE A 69 -8.88 -14.02 12.45
C ILE A 69 -8.57 -13.77 10.97
N PHE A 70 -8.52 -12.50 10.54
CA PHE A 70 -8.17 -12.14 9.16
C PHE A 70 -6.80 -12.68 8.75
N TYR A 71 -5.80 -12.52 9.61
CA TYR A 71 -4.44 -12.98 9.36
C TYR A 71 -4.31 -14.51 9.43
N ALA A 72 -4.88 -15.13 10.45
CA ALA A 72 -4.87 -16.57 10.66
C ALA A 72 -5.57 -17.36 9.55
N TYR A 73 -6.58 -16.77 8.90
CA TYR A 73 -7.28 -17.39 7.76
C TYR A 73 -6.33 -17.76 6.61
N PHE A 74 -5.24 -17.02 6.45
CA PHE A 74 -4.23 -17.36 5.44
C PHE A 74 -3.36 -18.54 5.90
N ASN A 75 -2.79 -18.46 7.10
CA ASN A 75 -2.02 -19.54 7.72
C ASN A 75 -1.82 -19.29 9.22
N VAL A 76 -2.38 -20.14 10.06
CA VAL A 76 -2.31 -20.03 11.52
C VAL A 76 -0.86 -20.06 12.04
N LYS A 77 0.04 -20.81 11.38
CA LYS A 77 1.46 -20.88 11.81
C LYS A 77 2.16 -19.53 11.76
N TYR A 78 1.78 -18.65 10.83
CA TYR A 78 2.39 -17.32 10.71
C TYR A 78 1.85 -16.31 11.72
N LEU A 79 0.74 -16.63 12.39
CA LEU A 79 0.25 -15.83 13.52
C LEU A 79 1.26 -15.84 14.67
N MET A 80 1.93 -16.98 14.92
CA MET A 80 3.00 -17.07 15.93
C MET A 80 4.19 -16.17 15.60
N LEU A 81 4.58 -16.09 14.32
CA LEU A 81 5.62 -15.17 13.87
C LEU A 81 5.23 -13.71 14.13
N LEU A 82 3.98 -13.36 13.82
CA LEU A 82 3.45 -12.02 14.09
C LEU A 82 3.52 -11.68 15.58
N PHE A 83 3.11 -12.60 16.45
CA PHE A 83 3.21 -12.40 17.91
C PHE A 83 4.64 -12.23 18.39
N VAL A 84 5.58 -13.01 17.87
CA VAL A 84 7.01 -12.88 18.25
C VAL A 84 7.54 -11.51 17.83
N LEU A 85 7.30 -11.09 16.58
CA LEU A 85 7.72 -9.77 16.10
C LEU A 85 7.10 -8.64 16.94
N MET A 86 5.80 -8.73 17.25
CA MET A 86 5.12 -7.75 18.08
C MET A 86 5.70 -7.71 19.51
N ALA A 87 5.96 -8.86 20.13
CA ALA A 87 6.51 -8.93 21.48
C ALA A 87 7.92 -8.30 21.55
N VAL A 88 8.79 -8.64 20.60
CA VAL A 88 10.16 -8.10 20.53
C VAL A 88 10.14 -6.59 20.33
N ASN A 89 9.34 -6.09 19.37
CA ASN A 89 9.29 -4.68 19.06
C ASN A 89 8.65 -3.85 20.18
N TYR A 90 7.63 -4.38 20.86
CA TYR A 90 7.06 -3.71 22.03
C TYR A 90 8.03 -3.69 23.23
N ALA A 91 8.75 -4.79 23.48
CA ALA A 91 9.79 -4.82 24.51
C ALA A 91 10.91 -3.80 24.21
N ALA A 92 11.32 -3.68 22.93
CA ALA A 92 12.29 -2.68 22.51
C ALA A 92 11.75 -1.25 22.72
N HIS A 93 10.48 -0.98 22.35
CA HIS A 93 9.81 0.29 22.63
C HIS A 93 9.83 0.63 24.12
N CYS A 94 9.39 -0.28 25.00
CA CYS A 94 9.42 -0.10 26.44
C CYS A 94 10.85 0.16 26.96
N GLY A 95 11.83 -0.56 26.43
CA GLY A 95 13.25 -0.37 26.79
C GLY A 95 13.79 1.01 26.41
N ILE A 96 13.42 1.54 25.24
CA ILE A 96 13.78 2.88 24.78
C ILE A 96 13.12 3.95 25.65
N VAL A 97 11.82 3.82 25.92
CA VAL A 97 11.03 4.78 26.70
C VAL A 97 11.53 4.83 28.16
N ARG A 98 11.66 3.67 28.84
CA ARG A 98 12.13 3.60 30.24
C ARG A 98 13.50 4.27 30.43
N ARG A 99 14.45 4.04 29.50
CA ARG A 99 15.77 4.65 29.61
C ARG A 99 15.72 6.17 29.49
N ARG A 100 14.79 6.70 28.70
CA ARG A 100 14.59 8.16 28.61
C ARG A 100 13.96 8.74 29.87
N GLU A 101 12.93 8.08 30.43
CA GLU A 101 12.28 8.49 31.68
C GLU A 101 13.28 8.54 32.83
N THR A 102 14.12 7.51 32.96
CA THR A 102 15.14 7.45 34.02
C THR A 102 16.12 8.65 33.95
N CYS A 103 16.48 9.09 32.73
CA CYS A 103 17.36 10.24 32.56
C CYS A 103 16.69 11.58 32.87
N GLN A 104 15.45 11.74 32.47
CA GLN A 104 14.71 12.97 32.72
C GLN A 104 14.48 13.15 34.24
N ASN A 105 14.15 12.07 34.96
CA ASN A 105 13.98 12.11 36.40
C ASN A 105 15.32 12.42 37.10
N LEU A 106 16.44 11.83 36.67
CA LEU A 106 17.77 12.12 37.25
C LEU A 106 18.22 13.56 37.00
N HIS A 107 17.87 14.14 35.84
CA HIS A 107 18.23 15.53 35.53
C HIS A 107 17.27 16.56 36.16
N TYR A 108 16.00 16.18 36.43
CA TYR A 108 15.05 17.06 37.08
C TYR A 108 15.43 17.30 38.55
N ASP A 109 16.08 16.32 39.19
CA ASP A 109 16.59 16.43 40.58
C ASP A 109 17.89 17.23 40.67
N GLU A 110 18.67 17.36 39.56
CA GLU A 110 19.97 18.05 39.55
C GLU A 110 19.94 19.48 38.97
N CYS A 111 18.95 19.82 38.13
CA CYS A 111 18.90 21.10 37.42
C CYS A 111 17.60 21.87 37.64
N ASN A 112 17.68 23.02 38.27
CA ASN A 112 16.60 24.01 38.46
C ASN A 112 15.86 24.35 37.11
N GLY A 113 15.01 23.48 36.60
CA GLY A 113 13.95 23.83 35.64
C GLY A 113 14.34 24.14 34.21
N GLN A 114 15.56 23.83 33.76
CA GLN A 114 15.93 23.94 32.33
C GLN A 114 15.85 22.58 31.62
N GLU A 115 15.11 22.52 30.50
CA GLU A 115 15.00 21.34 29.63
C GLU A 115 16.36 21.07 28.94
N GLU A 116 17.22 20.26 29.54
CA GLU A 116 18.44 19.80 28.90
C GLU A 116 18.24 18.45 28.19
N SER A 117 18.85 18.30 27.03
CA SER A 117 18.76 17.10 26.19
C SER A 117 19.31 15.86 26.90
N ALA A 118 18.62 14.71 26.81
CA ALA A 118 19.00 13.42 27.37
C ALA A 118 20.50 13.12 27.24
N SER A 119 21.12 12.61 28.32
CA SER A 119 22.56 12.36 28.38
C SER A 119 23.04 11.48 27.19
N PRO A 120 24.25 11.71 26.65
CA PRO A 120 24.78 10.97 25.50
C PRO A 120 24.77 9.44 25.68
N ARG A 121 24.96 8.95 26.92
CA ARG A 121 24.95 7.51 27.26
C ARG A 121 23.57 6.87 27.08
N VAL A 122 22.50 7.55 27.49
CA VAL A 122 21.12 7.05 27.37
C VAL A 122 20.66 7.06 25.92
N ARG A 123 20.97 8.11 25.19
CA ARG A 123 20.71 8.20 23.76
C ARG A 123 21.40 7.08 23.00
N ARG A 124 22.66 6.75 23.36
CA ARG A 124 23.42 5.65 22.79
C ARG A 124 22.80 4.28 23.10
N ALA A 125 22.36 4.05 24.35
CA ALA A 125 21.74 2.80 24.74
C ALA A 125 20.37 2.59 24.06
N GLY A 126 19.53 3.62 23.96
CA GLY A 126 18.28 3.57 23.19
C GLY A 126 18.51 3.30 21.71
N HIS A 127 19.57 3.87 21.12
CA HIS A 127 19.97 3.61 19.75
C HIS A 127 20.37 2.13 19.53
N ILE A 128 21.13 1.55 20.46
CA ILE A 128 21.52 0.13 20.38
C ILE A 128 20.29 -0.77 20.43
N ILE A 129 19.35 -0.53 21.37
CA ILE A 129 18.11 -1.32 21.47
C ILE A 129 17.34 -1.26 20.15
N MET A 130 17.17 -0.05 19.59
CA MET A 130 16.48 0.13 18.31
C MET A 130 17.19 -0.64 17.18
N ILE A 131 18.52 -0.53 17.06
CA ILE A 131 19.29 -1.24 16.03
C ILE A 131 19.16 -2.76 16.17
N CYS A 132 19.27 -3.30 17.38
CA CYS A 132 19.15 -4.74 17.62
C CYS A 132 17.76 -5.25 17.20
N ALA A 133 16.70 -4.55 17.53
CA ALA A 133 15.34 -4.92 17.14
C ALA A 133 15.14 -4.82 15.61
N VAL A 134 15.63 -3.76 14.97
CA VAL A 134 15.60 -3.60 13.51
C VAL A 134 16.38 -4.72 12.80
N ILE A 135 17.55 -5.11 13.32
CA ILE A 135 18.32 -6.24 12.76
C ILE A 135 17.52 -7.53 12.87
N LEU A 136 16.83 -7.77 13.98
CA LEU A 136 15.99 -8.95 14.16
C LEU A 136 14.82 -8.97 13.17
N ASP A 137 14.13 -7.85 12.97
CA ASP A 137 13.06 -7.71 11.99
C ASP A 137 13.57 -7.96 10.56
N LEU A 138 14.72 -7.40 10.21
CA LEU A 138 15.36 -7.61 8.91
C LEU A 138 15.83 -9.06 8.74
N THR A 139 16.30 -9.72 9.81
CA THR A 139 16.70 -11.13 9.77
C THR A 139 15.50 -12.02 9.46
N ALA A 140 14.34 -11.76 10.09
CA ALA A 140 13.10 -12.46 9.76
C ALA A 140 12.71 -12.25 8.27
N LEU A 141 12.79 -11.01 7.77
CA LEU A 141 12.51 -10.71 6.38
C LEU A 141 13.47 -11.43 5.43
N VAL A 142 14.78 -11.41 5.72
CA VAL A 142 15.81 -12.09 4.92
C VAL A 142 15.58 -13.59 4.88
N TYR A 143 15.30 -14.20 6.03
CA TYR A 143 15.04 -15.63 6.11
C TYR A 143 13.83 -16.06 5.27
N PHE A 144 12.69 -15.42 5.44
CA PHE A 144 11.47 -15.84 4.75
C PHE A 144 11.39 -15.41 3.28
N LYS A 145 11.99 -14.29 2.90
CA LYS A 145 11.86 -13.76 1.54
C LYS A 145 13.07 -14.00 0.66
N TYR A 146 14.29 -13.90 1.19
CA TYR A 146 15.49 -13.85 0.36
C TYR A 146 16.36 -15.11 0.44
N MET A 147 16.14 -16.02 1.39
CA MET A 147 17.01 -17.18 1.57
C MET A 147 17.09 -18.04 0.30
N ASN A 148 15.94 -18.37 -0.31
CA ASN A 148 15.91 -19.12 -1.56
C ASN A 148 16.66 -18.42 -2.70
N PHE A 149 16.51 -17.10 -2.81
CA PHE A 149 17.22 -16.31 -3.82
C PHE A 149 18.75 -16.33 -3.62
N PHE A 150 19.23 -16.17 -2.38
CA PHE A 150 20.66 -16.25 -2.09
C PHE A 150 21.24 -17.62 -2.43
N ILE A 151 20.57 -18.70 -2.01
CA ILE A 151 21.04 -20.07 -2.26
C ILE A 151 21.05 -20.36 -3.77
N THR A 152 19.99 -19.99 -4.50
CA THR A 152 19.94 -20.17 -5.95
C THR A 152 21.04 -19.36 -6.64
N SER A 153 21.30 -18.13 -6.20
CA SER A 153 22.37 -17.28 -6.76
C SER A 153 23.76 -17.87 -6.48
N VAL A 154 24.01 -18.37 -5.27
CA VAL A 154 25.27 -19.03 -4.91
C VAL A 154 25.46 -20.31 -5.72
N ASN A 155 24.43 -21.15 -5.81
CA ASN A 155 24.48 -22.37 -6.61
C ASN A 155 24.81 -22.07 -8.08
N SER A 156 24.19 -21.04 -8.65
CA SER A 156 24.47 -20.61 -10.04
C SER A 156 25.88 -20.05 -10.23
N ALA A 157 26.41 -19.30 -9.26
CA ALA A 157 27.73 -18.68 -9.35
C ALA A 157 28.89 -19.65 -9.16
N PHE A 158 28.70 -20.67 -8.30
CA PHE A 158 29.75 -21.60 -7.88
C PHE A 158 29.53 -23.05 -8.37
N ASN A 159 28.52 -23.28 -9.23
CA ASN A 159 28.10 -24.64 -9.66
C ASN A 159 27.88 -25.61 -8.47
N ALA A 160 27.35 -25.06 -7.35
CA ALA A 160 27.07 -25.81 -6.15
C ALA A 160 25.63 -26.35 -6.17
N ASN A 161 25.38 -27.46 -5.44
CA ASN A 161 24.06 -28.09 -5.32
C ASN A 161 23.58 -28.07 -3.87
N HIS A 162 23.55 -26.86 -3.26
CA HIS A 162 22.95 -26.71 -1.93
C HIS A 162 21.44 -26.84 -2.03
N CYS A 163 20.88 -27.88 -1.43
CA CYS A 163 19.44 -28.05 -1.31
C CYS A 163 18.93 -27.28 -0.08
N PHE A 164 17.95 -26.44 -0.26
CA PHE A 164 17.26 -25.77 0.83
C PHE A 164 15.75 -26.04 0.78
N LYS A 165 15.14 -26.17 1.95
CA LYS A 165 13.71 -26.42 2.05
C LYS A 165 12.97 -25.17 1.55
N ASN A 166 12.07 -25.36 0.59
CA ASN A 166 11.26 -24.26 0.06
C ASN A 166 10.45 -23.60 1.18
N ILE A 167 10.78 -22.34 1.52
CA ILE A 167 10.14 -21.57 2.58
C ILE A 167 8.96 -20.83 1.96
N MET A 168 7.76 -21.07 2.50
CA MET A 168 6.58 -20.31 2.11
C MET A 168 6.65 -18.92 2.72
N LEU A 169 6.43 -17.89 1.89
CA LEU A 169 6.44 -16.48 2.31
C LEU A 169 5.22 -16.16 3.20
N PRO A 170 5.41 -15.65 4.43
CA PRO A 170 4.31 -15.19 5.26
C PRO A 170 3.59 -13.99 4.63
N LEU A 171 2.25 -13.99 4.71
CA LEU A 171 1.44 -12.90 4.17
C LEU A 171 1.84 -11.55 4.77
N GLY A 172 2.17 -10.59 3.92
CA GLY A 172 2.45 -9.21 4.34
C GLY A 172 3.71 -9.01 5.18
N ILE A 173 4.62 -10.00 5.30
CA ILE A 173 5.83 -9.87 6.14
C ILE A 173 6.64 -8.62 5.83
N SER A 174 6.76 -8.24 4.56
CA SER A 174 7.49 -7.05 4.14
C SER A 174 6.84 -5.76 4.68
N PHE A 175 5.50 -5.69 4.69
CA PHE A 175 4.73 -4.55 5.22
C PHE A 175 4.79 -4.51 6.75
N ILE A 176 4.64 -5.67 7.40
CA ILE A 176 4.74 -5.82 8.86
C ILE A 176 6.11 -5.34 9.33
N VAL A 177 7.20 -5.83 8.74
CA VAL A 177 8.57 -5.44 9.09
C VAL A 177 8.77 -3.93 8.91
N PHE A 178 8.30 -3.34 7.80
CA PHE A 178 8.41 -1.90 7.60
C PHE A 178 7.62 -1.09 8.60
N GLN A 179 6.43 -1.56 8.99
CA GLN A 179 5.63 -0.92 10.02
C GLN A 179 6.33 -0.97 11.39
N GLN A 180 6.94 -2.11 11.75
CA GLN A 180 7.70 -2.26 13.00
C GLN A 180 8.95 -1.37 13.01
N ILE A 181 9.73 -1.35 11.93
CA ILE A 181 10.89 -0.45 11.80
C ILE A 181 10.44 1.01 11.91
N GLY A 182 9.35 1.39 11.24
CA GLY A 182 8.78 2.73 11.34
C GLY A 182 8.36 3.10 12.76
N PHE A 183 7.73 2.18 13.48
CA PHE A 183 7.34 2.35 14.87
C PHE A 183 8.56 2.58 15.78
N LEU A 184 9.58 1.72 15.72
CA LEU A 184 10.79 1.83 16.54
C LEU A 184 11.59 3.10 16.23
N THR A 185 11.77 3.43 14.96
CA THR A 185 12.49 4.64 14.57
C THR A 185 11.76 5.89 14.98
N ASN A 186 10.43 5.89 14.94
CA ASN A 186 9.62 6.98 15.44
C ASN A 186 9.76 7.10 16.97
N THR A 187 9.58 6.01 17.71
CA THR A 187 9.82 5.97 19.18
C THR A 187 11.19 6.53 19.53
N TYR A 188 12.24 6.19 18.76
CA TYR A 188 13.59 6.70 19.03
C TYR A 188 13.74 8.18 18.71
N ARG A 189 13.06 8.73 17.71
CA ARG A 189 13.16 10.14 17.26
C ARG A 189 12.30 11.10 18.07
N THR A 190 11.09 10.67 18.46
CA THR A 190 10.13 11.53 19.17
C THR A 190 10.56 11.68 20.61
N CYS A 191 10.82 12.93 21.05
CA CYS A 191 11.25 13.24 22.42
C CYS A 191 10.08 13.49 23.37
N SER A 192 8.84 13.40 22.91
CA SER A 192 7.66 13.76 23.70
C SER A 192 7.28 12.66 24.70
N MET A 193 7.23 13.01 25.99
CA MET A 193 6.77 12.13 27.09
C MET A 193 5.28 11.77 27.02
N LYS A 194 4.49 12.43 26.16
CA LYS A 194 3.03 12.20 26.05
C LYS A 194 2.65 10.90 25.36
N GLU A 195 3.60 10.12 24.84
CA GLU A 195 3.32 9.00 23.95
C GLU A 195 3.75 7.64 24.53
N LYS A 196 3.32 7.33 25.76
CA LYS A 196 3.27 5.92 26.18
C LYS A 196 2.20 5.23 25.35
N CYS A 197 2.61 4.57 24.27
CA CYS A 197 1.73 3.69 23.54
C CYS A 197 1.33 2.52 24.45
N SER A 198 0.03 2.35 24.70
CA SER A 198 -0.45 1.19 25.44
C SER A 198 -0.18 -0.10 24.65
N PHE A 199 -0.03 -1.21 25.36
CA PHE A 199 0.15 -2.51 24.69
C PHE A 199 -1.01 -2.82 23.75
N VAL A 200 -2.25 -2.51 24.14
CA VAL A 200 -3.45 -2.75 23.34
C VAL A 200 -3.42 -1.89 22.05
N ASP A 201 -3.05 -0.61 22.15
CA ASP A 201 -2.96 0.27 20.97
C ASP A 201 -1.84 -0.14 20.03
N TYR A 202 -0.70 -0.58 20.57
CA TYR A 202 0.38 -1.12 19.77
C TYR A 202 -0.04 -2.41 19.06
N VAL A 203 -0.71 -3.34 19.74
CA VAL A 203 -1.19 -4.59 19.13
C VAL A 203 -2.22 -4.28 18.05
N LEU A 204 -3.16 -3.36 18.30
CA LEU A 204 -4.12 -2.92 17.31
C LEU A 204 -3.44 -2.28 16.10
N PHE A 205 -2.47 -1.38 16.33
CA PHE A 205 -1.69 -0.73 15.28
C PHE A 205 -0.96 -1.77 14.41
N SER A 206 -0.27 -2.72 15.04
CA SER A 206 0.55 -3.72 14.34
C SER A 206 -0.27 -4.78 13.62
N SER A 207 -1.51 -5.04 14.06
CA SER A 207 -2.38 -6.07 13.49
C SER A 207 -3.54 -5.54 12.65
N PHE A 208 -3.75 -4.23 12.55
CA PHE A 208 -4.93 -3.61 11.95
C PHE A 208 -5.19 -4.13 10.53
N PHE A 209 -6.22 -5.00 10.40
CA PHE A 209 -6.45 -5.77 9.17
C PHE A 209 -6.65 -4.93 7.90
N PRO A 210 -7.18 -3.68 7.94
CA PRO A 210 -7.30 -2.88 6.71
C PRO A 210 -5.95 -2.46 6.10
N SER A 211 -4.86 -2.51 6.86
CA SER A 211 -3.53 -2.09 6.41
C SER A 211 -2.46 -3.19 6.45
N ILE A 212 -2.62 -4.24 7.29
CA ILE A 212 -1.53 -5.20 7.62
C ILE A 212 -0.97 -5.96 6.42
N SER A 213 -1.78 -6.36 5.45
CA SER A 213 -1.34 -7.30 4.40
C SER A 213 -0.67 -6.61 3.21
N ALA A 214 -1.25 -5.52 2.71
CA ALA A 214 -0.72 -4.71 1.60
C ALA A 214 -1.42 -3.34 1.52
N GLY A 215 -1.98 -2.87 2.62
CA GLY A 215 -2.56 -1.54 2.73
C GLY A 215 -1.51 -0.43 2.72
N PRO A 216 -1.93 0.83 2.82
CA PRO A 216 -1.00 1.93 3.01
C PRO A 216 -0.15 1.71 4.27
N ILE A 217 1.17 1.92 4.18
CA ILE A 217 2.06 1.86 5.34
C ILE A 217 1.75 3.04 6.26
N THR A 218 1.24 2.74 7.45
CA THR A 218 0.83 3.72 8.45
C THR A 218 1.94 3.98 9.47
N THR A 219 1.91 5.15 10.10
CA THR A 219 2.75 5.48 11.25
C THR A 219 1.93 5.45 12.55
N ALA A 220 2.61 5.26 13.68
CA ALA A 220 1.96 5.29 15.00
C ALA A 220 1.29 6.65 15.26
N ASP A 221 1.93 7.74 14.88
CA ASP A 221 1.42 9.11 15.02
C ASP A 221 0.12 9.36 14.23
N GLU A 222 -0.09 8.62 13.14
CA GLU A 222 -1.33 8.70 12.35
C GLU A 222 -2.46 7.87 12.96
N MET A 223 -2.15 6.72 13.55
CA MET A 223 -3.17 5.73 13.94
C MET A 223 -3.53 5.76 15.42
N ILE A 224 -2.55 5.89 16.33
CA ILE A 224 -2.80 5.82 17.77
C ILE A 224 -3.79 6.89 18.25
N PRO A 225 -3.68 8.18 17.83
CA PRO A 225 -4.67 9.19 18.21
C PRO A 225 -6.10 8.87 17.71
N GLN A 226 -6.23 8.13 16.62
CA GLN A 226 -7.54 7.68 16.12
C GLN A 226 -8.09 6.52 16.95
N PHE A 227 -7.23 5.64 17.46
CA PHE A 227 -7.63 4.57 18.38
C PHE A 227 -8.04 5.11 19.75
N ASP A 228 -7.38 6.16 20.24
CA ASP A 228 -7.78 6.84 21.47
C ASP A 228 -9.13 7.55 21.34
N ALA A 229 -9.48 7.96 20.13
CA ALA A 229 -10.78 8.54 19.84
C ALA A 229 -11.93 7.50 19.70
N ILE A 230 -11.65 6.19 19.77
CA ILE A 230 -12.68 5.15 19.76
C ILE A 230 -13.55 5.29 21.02
N GLY A 231 -14.87 5.27 20.84
CA GLY A 231 -15.84 5.41 21.93
C GLY A 231 -16.14 6.87 22.35
N THR A 232 -15.41 7.87 21.81
CA THR A 232 -15.68 9.28 22.09
C THR A 232 -16.48 9.96 20.97
N LYS A 233 -16.55 9.38 19.78
CA LYS A 233 -17.22 9.93 18.59
C LYS A 233 -18.47 9.12 18.23
N ARG A 234 -19.53 9.83 17.82
CA ARG A 234 -20.71 9.18 17.21
C ARG A 234 -20.36 8.60 15.85
N ILE A 235 -21.15 7.61 15.40
CA ILE A 235 -21.09 7.14 14.02
C ILE A 235 -21.38 8.34 13.12
N ASP A 236 -20.39 8.71 12.34
CA ASP A 236 -20.59 9.64 11.23
C ASP A 236 -21.14 8.85 10.05
N GLY A 237 -22.46 8.92 9.87
CA GLY A 237 -23.17 8.20 8.79
C GLY A 237 -22.67 8.62 7.41
N GLU A 238 -22.29 9.89 7.24
CA GLU A 238 -21.72 10.37 5.98
C GLU A 238 -20.35 9.74 5.73
N LYS A 239 -19.45 9.72 6.72
CA LYS A 239 -18.14 9.07 6.63
C LYS A 239 -18.27 7.59 6.35
N PHE A 240 -19.23 6.90 6.99
CA PHE A 240 -19.53 5.49 6.75
C PHE A 240 -19.94 5.24 5.30
N VAL A 241 -20.91 5.99 4.77
CA VAL A 241 -21.38 5.85 3.39
C VAL A 241 -20.28 6.16 2.39
N ARG A 242 -19.47 7.20 2.63
CA ARG A 242 -18.32 7.55 1.78
C ARG A 242 -17.25 6.46 1.80
N GLY A 243 -17.01 5.84 2.97
CA GLY A 243 -16.14 4.67 3.11
C GLY A 243 -16.64 3.46 2.33
N PHE A 244 -17.94 3.19 2.39
CA PHE A 244 -18.59 2.14 1.61
C PHE A 244 -18.46 2.37 0.09
N ILE A 245 -18.71 3.59 -0.37
CA ILE A 245 -18.53 3.98 -1.77
C ILE A 245 -17.06 3.77 -2.22
N LEU A 246 -16.10 4.17 -1.39
CA LEU A 246 -14.69 3.97 -1.69
C LEU A 246 -14.32 2.49 -1.74
N PHE A 247 -14.87 1.67 -0.83
CA PHE A 247 -14.71 0.22 -0.86
C PHE A 247 -15.24 -0.39 -2.17
N VAL A 248 -16.45 0.00 -2.60
CA VAL A 248 -17.05 -0.49 -3.85
C VAL A 248 -16.21 -0.06 -5.06
N PHE A 249 -15.69 1.17 -5.10
CA PHE A 249 -14.74 1.59 -6.15
C PHE A 249 -13.47 0.74 -6.17
N GLY A 250 -12.89 0.48 -4.99
CA GLY A 250 -11.70 -0.37 -4.87
C GLY A 250 -11.97 -1.79 -5.36
N LEU A 251 -13.11 -2.36 -4.95
CA LEU A 251 -13.56 -3.69 -5.37
C LEU A 251 -13.79 -3.76 -6.88
N SER A 252 -14.41 -2.72 -7.47
CA SER A 252 -14.62 -2.63 -8.92
C SER A 252 -13.33 -2.57 -9.71
N LYS A 253 -12.34 -1.80 -9.24
CA LYS A 253 -10.99 -1.79 -9.85
C LYS A 253 -10.36 -3.18 -9.83
N LYS A 254 -10.47 -3.89 -8.71
CA LYS A 254 -9.91 -5.25 -8.54
C LYS A 254 -10.65 -6.24 -9.43
N MET A 255 -11.98 -6.38 -9.27
CA MET A 255 -12.76 -7.46 -9.86
C MET A 255 -13.07 -7.25 -11.34
N LEU A 256 -13.40 -5.99 -11.72
CA LEU A 256 -13.88 -5.69 -13.07
C LEU A 256 -12.77 -5.27 -14.04
N LEU A 257 -11.64 -4.78 -13.52
CA LEU A 257 -10.50 -4.36 -14.34
C LEU A 257 -9.27 -5.23 -14.12
N ALA A 258 -8.66 -5.20 -12.92
CA ALA A 258 -7.38 -5.85 -12.69
C ALA A 258 -7.42 -7.37 -12.92
N ASP A 259 -8.41 -8.08 -12.38
CA ASP A 259 -8.52 -9.53 -12.52
C ASP A 259 -8.84 -9.96 -13.96
N LYS A 260 -9.67 -9.18 -14.67
CA LYS A 260 -9.98 -9.46 -16.07
C LYS A 260 -8.78 -9.21 -16.98
N ILE A 261 -8.06 -8.10 -16.79
CA ILE A 261 -6.81 -7.81 -17.49
C ILE A 261 -5.75 -8.87 -17.16
N GLY A 262 -5.74 -9.35 -15.92
CA GLY A 262 -4.81 -10.38 -15.43
C GLY A 262 -4.84 -11.67 -16.22
N VAL A 263 -6.01 -12.07 -16.73
CA VAL A 263 -6.13 -13.28 -17.58
C VAL A 263 -5.28 -13.15 -18.86
N GLY A 264 -5.37 -12.00 -19.53
CA GLY A 264 -4.55 -11.72 -20.72
C GLY A 264 -3.07 -11.61 -20.40
N VAL A 265 -2.73 -10.97 -19.27
CA VAL A 265 -1.33 -10.85 -18.81
C VAL A 265 -0.72 -12.22 -18.50
N ASP A 266 -1.44 -13.07 -17.79
CA ASP A 266 -0.95 -14.42 -17.46
C ASP A 266 -0.83 -15.29 -18.73
N TYR A 267 -1.78 -15.20 -19.67
CA TYR A 267 -1.66 -15.85 -20.98
C TYR A 267 -0.39 -15.39 -21.71
N GLY A 268 -0.18 -14.09 -21.86
CA GLY A 268 0.96 -13.56 -22.61
C GLY A 268 2.30 -13.93 -21.98
N TRP A 269 2.44 -13.91 -20.65
CA TRP A 269 3.67 -14.31 -19.98
C TRP A 269 3.89 -15.83 -19.97
N ASN A 270 2.85 -16.63 -19.92
CA ASN A 270 2.97 -18.08 -20.05
C ASN A 270 3.38 -18.52 -21.47
N ASN A 271 3.10 -17.70 -22.46
CA ASN A 271 3.45 -17.90 -23.87
C ASN A 271 4.45 -16.84 -24.36
N GLU A 272 5.36 -16.38 -23.49
CA GLU A 272 6.21 -15.22 -23.79
C GLU A 272 7.04 -15.36 -25.07
N LEU A 273 7.47 -16.58 -25.40
CA LEU A 273 8.28 -16.85 -26.58
C LEU A 273 7.51 -16.72 -27.91
N SER A 274 6.18 -16.88 -27.88
CA SER A 274 5.32 -16.70 -29.05
C SER A 274 4.80 -15.26 -29.21
N MET A 275 4.96 -14.42 -28.17
CA MET A 275 4.57 -13.01 -28.24
C MET A 275 5.56 -12.21 -29.07
N GLN A 276 5.07 -11.52 -30.11
CA GLN A 276 5.86 -10.75 -31.07
C GLN A 276 5.21 -9.39 -31.35
N GLY A 277 5.99 -8.42 -31.82
CA GLY A 277 5.53 -7.12 -32.28
C GLY A 277 4.52 -6.42 -31.37
N PRO A 278 3.34 -6.05 -31.91
CA PRO A 278 2.31 -5.34 -31.15
C PRO A 278 1.80 -6.10 -29.91
N SER A 279 1.86 -7.45 -29.90
CA SER A 279 1.42 -8.26 -28.76
C SER A 279 2.26 -7.97 -27.52
N CYS A 280 3.58 -7.85 -27.67
CA CYS A 280 4.49 -7.49 -26.59
C CYS A 280 4.20 -6.09 -26.05
N PHE A 281 3.91 -5.13 -26.93
CA PHE A 281 3.55 -3.77 -26.55
C PHE A 281 2.21 -3.72 -25.80
N ILE A 282 1.19 -4.43 -26.31
CA ILE A 282 -0.11 -4.56 -25.66
C ILE A 282 0.05 -5.21 -24.27
N LEU A 283 0.83 -6.28 -24.18
CA LEU A 283 1.08 -6.99 -22.91
C LEU A 283 1.76 -6.08 -21.86
N MET A 284 2.70 -5.24 -22.28
CA MET A 284 3.31 -4.21 -21.43
C MET A 284 2.25 -3.24 -20.87
N LEU A 285 1.34 -2.74 -21.71
CA LEU A 285 0.28 -1.83 -21.29
C LEU A 285 -0.73 -2.52 -20.36
N LEU A 286 -1.14 -3.73 -20.72
CA LEU A 286 -2.07 -4.53 -19.91
C LEU A 286 -1.49 -4.76 -18.51
N TYR A 287 -0.21 -5.11 -18.40
CA TYR A 287 0.41 -5.32 -17.09
C TYR A 287 0.52 -4.02 -16.27
N ALA A 288 0.87 -2.90 -16.90
CA ALA A 288 0.88 -1.61 -16.21
C ALA A 288 -0.51 -1.24 -15.65
N PHE A 289 -1.58 -1.48 -16.43
CA PHE A 289 -2.94 -1.25 -15.97
C PHE A 289 -3.37 -2.22 -14.88
N GLN A 290 -3.08 -3.52 -15.05
CA GLN A 290 -3.35 -4.53 -14.03
C GLN A 290 -2.71 -4.15 -12.69
N LEU A 291 -1.42 -3.84 -12.69
CA LEU A 291 -0.67 -3.49 -11.49
C LEU A 291 -1.27 -2.27 -10.78
N TYR A 292 -1.65 -1.25 -11.53
CA TYR A 292 -2.26 -0.05 -10.96
C TYR A 292 -3.66 -0.31 -10.40
N PHE A 293 -4.54 -0.98 -11.15
CA PHE A 293 -5.89 -1.23 -10.69
C PHE A 293 -5.94 -2.21 -9.53
N ASP A 294 -5.10 -3.24 -9.55
CA ASP A 294 -5.00 -4.22 -8.45
C ASP A 294 -4.56 -3.53 -7.16
N PHE A 295 -3.44 -2.82 -7.20
CA PHE A 295 -2.88 -2.23 -6.00
C PHE A 295 -3.66 -0.99 -5.51
N SER A 296 -4.04 -0.08 -6.41
CA SER A 296 -4.87 1.06 -6.00
C SER A 296 -6.25 0.60 -5.53
N GLY A 297 -6.82 -0.44 -6.14
CA GLY A 297 -8.09 -1.04 -5.71
C GLY A 297 -8.01 -1.62 -4.30
N TYR A 298 -6.92 -2.34 -4.01
CA TYR A 298 -6.68 -2.88 -2.67
C TYR A 298 -6.54 -1.78 -1.61
N CYS A 299 -5.77 -0.74 -1.90
CA CYS A 299 -5.63 0.42 -1.00
C CYS A 299 -6.95 1.18 -0.79
N ASP A 300 -7.77 1.32 -1.85
CA ASP A 300 -9.08 1.98 -1.74
C ASP A 300 -10.05 1.14 -0.92
N MET A 301 -10.05 -0.21 -1.06
CA MET A 301 -10.83 -1.09 -0.18
C MET A 301 -10.40 -0.96 1.27
N GLY A 302 -9.11 -1.03 1.58
CA GLY A 302 -8.60 -0.88 2.94
C GLY A 302 -8.95 0.47 3.57
N ARG A 303 -8.82 1.56 2.80
CA ARG A 303 -9.21 2.91 3.23
C ARG A 303 -10.72 3.04 3.43
N GLY A 304 -11.52 2.45 2.55
CA GLY A 304 -12.97 2.40 2.67
C GLY A 304 -13.42 1.69 3.94
N ILE A 305 -12.81 0.53 4.26
CA ILE A 305 -13.07 -0.21 5.50
C ILE A 305 -12.70 0.63 6.73
N ALA A 306 -11.53 1.27 6.72
CA ALA A 306 -11.11 2.13 7.82
C ALA A 306 -12.09 3.31 8.03
N GLN A 307 -12.59 3.93 6.94
CA GLN A 307 -13.60 4.99 7.02
C GLN A 307 -14.93 4.49 7.57
N MET A 308 -15.37 3.28 7.21
CA MET A 308 -16.55 2.66 7.81
C MET A 308 -16.37 2.37 9.31
N LEU A 309 -15.13 2.21 9.78
CA LEU A 309 -14.76 2.13 11.21
C LEU A 309 -14.53 3.52 11.86
N GLY A 310 -14.79 4.62 11.14
CA GLY A 310 -14.56 5.97 11.65
C GLY A 310 -13.11 6.47 11.58
N MET A 311 -12.20 5.69 10.99
CA MET A 311 -10.75 5.98 10.93
C MET A 311 -10.33 6.36 9.51
N ASP A 312 -9.17 7.01 9.38
CA ASP A 312 -8.58 7.41 8.10
C ASP A 312 -7.21 6.77 7.89
N LEU A 313 -7.04 6.06 6.78
CA LEU A 313 -5.74 5.60 6.31
C LEU A 313 -5.16 6.58 5.28
N PRO A 314 -3.81 6.71 5.22
CA PRO A 314 -3.17 7.62 4.28
C PRO A 314 -3.42 7.24 2.81
N VAL A 315 -3.31 8.23 1.93
CA VAL A 315 -3.40 8.03 0.48
C VAL A 315 -2.14 7.36 -0.03
N ASN A 316 -2.29 6.29 -0.83
CA ASN A 316 -1.15 5.58 -1.40
C ASN A 316 -0.99 5.83 -2.92
N PHE A 317 -2.08 6.17 -3.60
CA PHE A 317 -2.09 6.47 -5.04
C PHE A 317 -2.88 7.74 -5.35
N ASP A 318 -2.26 8.64 -6.14
CA ASP A 318 -2.90 9.88 -6.62
C ASP A 318 -2.72 10.04 -8.13
N SER A 319 -3.47 9.25 -8.90
CA SER A 319 -3.45 9.26 -10.37
C SER A 319 -2.01 9.26 -10.95
N PRO A 320 -1.16 8.29 -10.61
CA PRO A 320 0.28 8.32 -10.91
C PRO A 320 0.62 8.35 -12.39
N TYR A 321 -0.20 7.74 -13.23
CA TYR A 321 0.03 7.74 -14.68
C TYR A 321 -0.27 9.07 -15.38
N LYS A 322 -0.81 10.08 -14.65
CA LYS A 322 -0.91 11.48 -15.11
C LYS A 322 0.32 12.32 -14.77
N ALA A 323 1.35 11.72 -14.24
CA ALA A 323 2.58 12.41 -13.89
C ALA A 323 3.32 12.94 -15.13
N VAL A 324 3.84 14.14 -15.03
CA VAL A 324 4.56 14.81 -16.14
C VAL A 324 6.05 14.47 -16.21
N ASN A 325 6.59 13.75 -15.22
CA ASN A 325 7.94 13.22 -15.16
C ASN A 325 8.06 12.18 -14.05
N ILE A 326 9.18 11.46 -14.02
CA ILE A 326 9.41 10.38 -13.04
C ILE A 326 9.43 10.86 -11.58
N VAL A 327 9.84 12.10 -11.30
CA VAL A 327 9.83 12.67 -9.95
C VAL A 327 8.39 12.94 -9.49
N ASP A 328 7.51 13.41 -10.39
CA ASP A 328 6.09 13.58 -10.13
C ASP A 328 5.38 12.23 -10.00
N PHE A 329 5.77 11.22 -10.81
CA PHE A 329 5.26 9.86 -10.70
C PHE A 329 5.46 9.27 -9.28
N TRP A 330 6.65 9.33 -8.72
CA TRP A 330 6.95 8.81 -7.39
C TRP A 330 6.32 9.61 -6.23
N LYS A 331 5.86 10.83 -6.48
CA LYS A 331 5.02 11.58 -5.52
C LYS A 331 3.57 11.10 -5.49
N ARG A 332 3.15 10.32 -6.50
CA ARG A 332 1.78 9.86 -6.73
C ARG A 332 1.63 8.34 -6.66
N TRP A 333 2.72 7.60 -6.88
CA TRP A 333 2.80 6.14 -6.82
C TRP A 333 3.36 5.70 -5.50
N HIS A 334 2.64 4.80 -4.80
CA HIS A 334 3.07 4.16 -3.54
C HIS A 334 3.64 5.17 -2.53
N ILE A 335 2.85 6.22 -2.27
CA ILE A 335 3.26 7.42 -1.50
C ILE A 335 3.79 7.04 -0.13
N THR A 336 3.13 6.08 0.55
CA THR A 336 3.51 5.66 1.90
C THR A 336 4.84 4.90 1.93
N LEU A 337 5.15 4.10 0.90
CA LEU A 337 6.45 3.46 0.73
C LEU A 337 7.56 4.49 0.48
N SER A 338 7.30 5.46 -0.40
CA SER A 338 8.24 6.55 -0.69
C SER A 338 8.54 7.37 0.57
N ARG A 339 7.53 7.61 1.43
CA ARG A 339 7.69 8.23 2.74
C ARG A 339 8.56 7.37 3.65
N PHE A 340 8.28 6.07 3.75
CA PHE A 340 9.06 5.15 4.57
C PHE A 340 10.55 5.14 4.17
N PHE A 341 10.86 5.03 2.87
CA PHE A 341 12.25 5.07 2.40
C PHE A 341 12.92 6.41 2.62
N ARG A 342 12.18 7.52 2.46
CA ARG A 342 12.71 8.85 2.80
C ARG A 342 13.15 8.92 4.26
N ASP A 343 12.27 8.48 5.17
CA ASP A 343 12.45 8.68 6.60
C ASP A 343 13.43 7.66 7.20
N ASN A 344 13.43 6.41 6.73
CA ASN A 344 14.21 5.33 7.32
C ASN A 344 15.46 4.92 6.53
N VAL A 345 15.63 5.40 5.30
CA VAL A 345 16.81 5.11 4.48
C VAL A 345 17.51 6.41 4.04
N TYR A 346 16.82 7.29 3.32
CA TYR A 346 17.44 8.48 2.74
C TYR A 346 17.98 9.46 3.80
N ILE A 347 17.17 9.79 4.82
CA ILE A 347 17.57 10.70 5.89
C ILE A 347 18.73 10.14 6.73
N PRO A 348 18.70 8.87 7.19
CA PRO A 348 19.84 8.26 7.91
C PRO A 348 21.14 8.20 7.10
N LEU A 349 21.10 8.02 5.78
CA LEU A 349 22.27 8.07 4.90
C LEU A 349 22.88 9.50 4.76
N GLY A 350 22.27 10.49 5.43
CA GLY A 350 22.70 11.89 5.41
C GLY A 350 21.79 12.80 4.55
N GLY A 351 20.81 12.25 3.84
CA GLY A 351 19.84 13.02 3.06
C GLY A 351 20.52 13.95 2.06
N ASN A 352 20.17 15.24 2.11
CA ASN A 352 20.76 16.32 1.29
C ASN A 352 21.84 17.14 2.01
N ARG A 353 22.24 16.76 3.24
CA ARG A 353 23.14 17.57 4.10
C ARG A 353 24.62 17.41 3.74
N LYS A 354 24.99 16.32 3.05
CA LYS A 354 26.40 15.96 2.75
C LYS A 354 26.79 16.27 1.30
N GLY A 355 26.25 17.36 0.72
CA GLY A 355 26.57 17.82 -0.64
C GLY A 355 25.77 17.15 -1.76
N LYS A 356 25.86 17.71 -2.99
CA LYS A 356 25.04 17.29 -4.15
C LYS A 356 25.33 15.86 -4.62
N ALA A 357 26.64 15.49 -4.70
CA ALA A 357 27.03 14.15 -5.14
C ALA A 357 26.48 13.06 -4.20
N ARG A 358 26.67 13.22 -2.89
CA ARG A 358 26.15 12.27 -1.89
C ARG A 358 24.62 12.20 -1.90
N THR A 359 23.94 13.33 -2.10
CA THR A 359 22.47 13.38 -2.29
C THR A 359 22.01 12.50 -3.44
N ASN A 360 22.69 12.58 -4.59
CA ASN A 360 22.35 11.81 -5.78
C ASN A 360 22.61 10.31 -5.59
N ILE A 361 23.72 9.94 -4.94
CA ILE A 361 24.03 8.56 -4.56
C ILE A 361 22.95 8.02 -3.60
N ASN A 362 22.60 8.77 -2.58
CA ASN A 362 21.57 8.36 -1.62
C ASN A 362 20.21 8.12 -2.31
N LEU A 363 19.84 8.97 -3.27
CA LEU A 363 18.61 8.78 -4.04
C LEU A 363 18.67 7.53 -4.91
N PHE A 364 19.78 7.29 -5.61
CA PHE A 364 19.96 6.08 -6.41
C PHE A 364 19.88 4.82 -5.53
N LEU A 365 20.54 4.82 -4.38
CA LEU A 365 20.50 3.72 -3.41
C LEU A 365 19.08 3.45 -2.90
N VAL A 366 18.25 4.48 -2.69
CA VAL A 366 16.84 4.30 -2.31
C VAL A 366 16.08 3.49 -3.36
N TYR A 367 16.26 3.78 -4.65
CA TYR A 367 15.59 3.02 -5.72
C TYR A 367 16.14 1.60 -5.85
N LEU A 368 17.45 1.42 -5.69
CA LEU A 368 18.08 0.10 -5.68
C LEU A 368 17.52 -0.78 -4.53
N ILE A 369 17.46 -0.23 -3.31
CA ILE A 369 16.91 -0.91 -2.14
C ILE A 369 15.41 -1.16 -2.31
N SER A 370 14.67 -0.22 -2.91
CA SER A 370 13.25 -0.39 -3.22
C SER A 370 13.03 -1.55 -4.19
N GLY A 371 13.85 -1.65 -5.25
CA GLY A 371 13.80 -2.78 -6.17
C GLY A 371 14.06 -4.11 -5.47
N PHE A 372 15.12 -4.21 -4.69
CA PHE A 372 15.43 -5.38 -3.88
C PHE A 372 14.29 -5.76 -2.93
N TRP A 373 13.66 -4.75 -2.27
CA TRP A 373 12.54 -4.99 -1.36
C TRP A 373 11.30 -5.57 -2.07
N HIS A 374 11.01 -5.17 -3.31
CA HIS A 374 9.85 -5.66 -4.05
C HIS A 374 9.90 -7.17 -4.27
N GLY A 375 11.05 -7.73 -4.62
CA GLY A 375 11.13 -9.17 -4.87
C GLY A 375 12.54 -9.73 -4.78
N ALA A 376 12.62 -11.02 -4.45
CA ALA A 376 13.86 -11.79 -4.39
C ALA A 376 14.27 -12.24 -5.82
N GLY A 377 14.79 -11.31 -6.62
CA GLY A 377 15.19 -11.58 -8.00
C GLY A 377 15.98 -10.41 -8.62
N TRP A 378 16.89 -10.74 -9.55
CA TRP A 378 17.69 -9.76 -10.28
C TRP A 378 16.86 -8.81 -11.13
N ASN A 379 15.72 -9.27 -11.62
CA ASN A 379 14.73 -8.49 -12.38
C ASN A 379 14.18 -7.31 -11.56
N TYR A 380 13.91 -7.48 -10.26
CA TYR A 380 13.46 -6.39 -9.37
C TYR A 380 14.58 -5.39 -9.09
N ILE A 381 15.81 -5.89 -8.87
CA ILE A 381 16.99 -5.02 -8.71
C ILE A 381 17.18 -4.18 -9.97
N PHE A 382 17.08 -4.80 -11.15
CA PHE A 382 17.19 -4.10 -12.43
C PHE A 382 16.08 -3.07 -12.63
N TRP A 383 14.84 -3.38 -12.25
CA TRP A 383 13.75 -2.41 -12.21
C TRP A 383 14.08 -1.20 -11.32
N GLY A 384 14.65 -1.41 -10.13
CA GLY A 384 15.09 -0.34 -9.25
C GLY A 384 16.19 0.54 -9.87
N ILE A 385 17.16 -0.08 -10.55
CA ILE A 385 18.22 0.61 -11.30
C ILE A 385 17.63 1.53 -12.38
N LEU A 386 16.69 1.03 -13.20
CA LEU A 386 16.02 1.82 -14.23
C LEU A 386 15.36 3.07 -13.64
N HIS A 387 14.60 2.91 -12.56
CA HIS A 387 13.98 4.06 -11.89
C HIS A 387 15.00 5.04 -11.32
N GLY A 388 16.09 4.56 -10.72
CA GLY A 388 17.17 5.41 -10.19
C GLY A 388 17.90 6.20 -11.28
N ILE A 389 18.21 5.55 -12.41
CA ILE A 389 18.89 6.16 -13.57
C ILE A 389 18.06 7.31 -14.16
N LEU A 390 16.74 7.21 -14.23
CA LEU A 390 15.90 8.29 -14.74
C LEU A 390 15.58 9.34 -13.69
N TYR A 391 15.37 8.93 -12.43
CA TYR A 391 14.98 9.85 -11.36
C TYR A 391 16.05 10.87 -11.03
N VAL A 392 17.31 10.44 -10.87
CA VAL A 392 18.40 11.32 -10.45
C VAL A 392 18.67 12.43 -11.46
N PRO A 393 18.90 12.18 -12.76
CA PRO A 393 19.07 13.23 -13.76
C PRO A 393 17.85 14.15 -13.88
N THR A 394 16.63 13.58 -13.83
CA THR A 394 15.39 14.38 -13.87
C THR A 394 15.34 15.37 -12.70
N LYS A 395 15.67 14.93 -11.50
CA LYS A 395 15.72 15.80 -10.32
C LYS A 395 16.77 16.91 -10.46
N ILE A 396 17.96 16.59 -10.97
CA ILE A 396 19.03 17.57 -11.25
C ILE A 396 18.54 18.60 -12.28
N TYR A 397 17.94 18.14 -13.38
CA TYR A 397 17.38 19.02 -14.41
C TYR A 397 16.29 19.96 -13.85
N LEU A 398 15.37 19.44 -13.05
CA LEU A 398 14.32 20.25 -12.43
C LEU A 398 14.87 21.29 -11.46
N ALA A 399 15.92 20.96 -10.72
CA ALA A 399 16.60 21.91 -9.82
C ALA A 399 17.33 23.00 -10.62
N TRP A 400 18.04 22.62 -11.69
CA TRP A 400 18.70 23.55 -12.61
C TRP A 400 17.68 24.49 -13.27
N LYS A 401 16.60 23.95 -13.83
CA LYS A 401 15.53 24.74 -14.42
C LYS A 401 14.94 25.75 -13.44
N LYS A 402 14.66 25.34 -12.20
CA LYS A 402 14.14 26.23 -11.15
C LYS A 402 15.08 27.40 -10.86
N SER A 403 16.40 27.18 -10.86
CA SER A 403 17.38 28.25 -10.61
C SER A 403 17.50 29.25 -11.77
N HIS A 404 17.31 28.79 -13.02
CA HIS A 404 17.46 29.64 -14.22
C HIS A 404 16.15 30.35 -14.62
N THR A 405 14.98 29.86 -14.20
CA THR A 405 13.68 30.45 -14.58
C THR A 405 13.18 31.50 -13.55
N ARG A 406 13.95 31.78 -12.52
CA ARG A 406 13.57 32.74 -11.45
C ARG A 406 13.42 34.18 -11.92
N ASN A 407 13.99 34.55 -13.09
CA ASN A 407 14.00 35.91 -13.63
C ASN A 407 12.97 36.16 -14.76
N THR A 408 12.21 35.17 -15.19
CA THR A 408 11.20 35.38 -16.23
C THR A 408 9.80 35.22 -15.63
N GLN A 409 9.13 36.35 -15.40
CA GLN A 409 7.71 36.41 -15.02
C GLN A 409 6.75 35.84 -16.09
N ASN A 410 7.23 35.46 -17.24
CA ASN A 410 6.48 34.71 -18.25
C ASN A 410 6.44 33.23 -17.89
N ARG A 411 5.56 32.87 -16.96
CA ARG A 411 4.99 31.50 -16.90
C ARG A 411 4.13 31.28 -18.15
N GLY A 412 4.75 31.20 -19.31
CA GLY A 412 4.12 30.62 -20.47
C GLY A 412 3.71 29.20 -20.07
N SER A 413 2.41 29.02 -19.87
CA SER A 413 1.76 27.71 -19.83
C SER A 413 2.35 26.90 -20.99
N GLY A 414 3.20 25.90 -20.67
CA GLY A 414 3.67 24.98 -21.70
C GLY A 414 2.43 24.49 -22.43
N THR A 415 2.45 24.52 -23.78
CA THR A 415 1.29 24.17 -24.59
C THR A 415 0.70 22.86 -24.07
N THR A 416 -0.62 22.74 -24.06
CA THR A 416 -1.32 21.50 -23.63
C THR A 416 -0.68 20.26 -24.25
N LEU A 417 -0.23 20.38 -25.50
CA LEU A 417 0.49 19.33 -26.22
C LEU A 417 1.79 18.89 -25.50
N ARG A 418 2.63 19.84 -25.05
CA ARG A 418 3.87 19.50 -24.33
C ARG A 418 3.58 18.74 -23.04
N ARG A 419 2.54 19.14 -22.32
CA ARG A 419 2.11 18.43 -21.10
C ARG A 419 1.64 17.02 -21.43
N MET A 420 0.82 16.85 -22.46
CA MET A 420 0.32 15.55 -22.92
C MET A 420 1.48 14.62 -23.32
N LEU A 421 2.44 15.11 -24.10
CA LEU A 421 3.65 14.35 -24.47
C LEU A 421 4.48 13.97 -23.25
N SER A 422 4.66 14.88 -22.29
CA SER A 422 5.39 14.57 -21.04
C SER A 422 4.70 13.47 -20.22
N VAL A 423 3.38 13.51 -20.11
CA VAL A 423 2.58 12.47 -19.43
C VAL A 423 2.72 11.14 -20.17
N LEU A 424 2.56 11.14 -21.50
CA LEU A 424 2.67 9.93 -22.32
C LEU A 424 4.06 9.29 -22.19
N LEU A 425 5.13 10.07 -22.32
CA LEU A 425 6.51 9.56 -22.20
C LEU A 425 6.80 9.01 -20.81
N THR A 426 6.29 9.67 -19.75
CA THR A 426 6.44 9.18 -18.38
C THR A 426 5.69 7.88 -18.17
N PHE A 427 4.46 7.79 -18.68
CA PHE A 427 3.65 6.57 -18.62
C PHE A 427 4.31 5.42 -19.38
N LEU A 428 4.76 5.65 -20.62
CA LEU A 428 5.43 4.62 -21.42
C LEU A 428 6.72 4.14 -20.76
N TYR A 429 7.53 5.04 -20.21
CA TYR A 429 8.74 4.65 -19.49
C TYR A 429 8.45 3.79 -18.26
N THR A 430 7.47 4.20 -17.44
CA THR A 430 7.10 3.43 -16.25
C THR A 430 6.48 2.09 -16.60
N SER A 431 5.70 2.02 -17.68
CA SER A 431 5.15 0.76 -18.21
C SER A 431 6.26 -0.16 -18.74
N PHE A 432 7.25 0.40 -19.43
CA PHE A 432 8.45 -0.31 -19.88
C PHE A 432 9.25 -0.90 -18.71
N ALA A 433 9.49 -0.12 -17.66
CA ALA A 433 10.14 -0.61 -16.47
C ALA A 433 9.35 -1.75 -15.79
N CYS A 434 8.02 -1.71 -15.83
CA CYS A 434 7.15 -2.75 -15.28
C CYS A 434 7.29 -4.10 -15.99
N ILE A 435 7.85 -4.18 -17.21
CA ILE A 435 8.19 -5.46 -17.86
C ILE A 435 9.07 -6.30 -16.94
N TYR A 436 10.13 -5.71 -16.39
CA TYR A 436 11.05 -6.40 -15.48
C TYR A 436 10.40 -6.75 -14.14
N PHE A 437 9.39 -6.00 -13.74
CA PHE A 437 8.63 -6.32 -12.53
C PHE A 437 7.79 -7.61 -12.67
N ARG A 438 7.36 -7.96 -13.89
CA ARG A 438 6.58 -9.17 -14.18
C ARG A 438 7.42 -10.33 -14.73
N ALA A 439 8.51 -10.03 -15.43
CA ALA A 439 9.36 -11.02 -16.05
C ALA A 439 9.99 -11.96 -15.01
N PRO A 440 10.09 -13.26 -15.28
CA PRO A 440 10.73 -14.20 -14.37
C PRO A 440 12.26 -13.98 -14.23
N SER A 441 12.88 -13.34 -15.22
CA SER A 441 14.31 -13.00 -15.23
C SER A 441 14.59 -11.74 -16.05
N VAL A 442 15.79 -11.17 -15.89
CA VAL A 442 16.24 -10.04 -16.72
C VAL A 442 16.33 -10.46 -18.19
N ALA A 443 16.78 -11.68 -18.47
CA ALA A 443 16.87 -12.20 -19.85
C ALA A 443 15.50 -12.31 -20.53
N SER A 444 14.49 -12.81 -19.81
CA SER A 444 13.09 -12.86 -20.32
C SER A 444 12.56 -11.46 -20.60
N GLY A 445 12.77 -10.49 -19.69
CA GLY A 445 12.39 -9.10 -19.92
C GLY A 445 13.06 -8.50 -21.15
N ASN A 446 14.37 -8.70 -21.31
CA ASN A 446 15.12 -8.24 -22.51
C ASN A 446 14.58 -8.90 -23.79
N GLY A 447 14.34 -10.22 -23.75
CA GLY A 447 13.77 -10.95 -24.88
C GLY A 447 12.41 -10.40 -25.31
N MET A 448 11.52 -10.09 -24.36
CA MET A 448 10.23 -9.45 -24.65
C MET A 448 10.40 -8.08 -25.30
N ILE A 449 11.34 -7.26 -24.82
CA ILE A 449 11.61 -5.95 -25.40
C ILE A 449 12.14 -6.08 -26.85
N MET A 450 13.07 -7.01 -27.09
CA MET A 450 13.58 -7.24 -28.44
C MET A 450 12.45 -7.65 -29.40
N ARG A 451 11.57 -8.55 -28.95
CA ARG A 451 10.41 -8.98 -29.75
C ARG A 451 9.36 -7.89 -29.99
N MET A 452 9.33 -6.80 -29.23
CA MET A 452 8.50 -5.63 -29.57
C MET A 452 8.85 -5.00 -30.92
N PHE A 453 10.11 -5.15 -31.36
CA PHE A 453 10.67 -4.48 -32.55
C PHE A 453 11.08 -5.46 -33.65
N ASP A 454 10.59 -6.70 -33.62
CA ASP A 454 10.91 -7.76 -34.61
C ASP A 454 10.25 -7.58 -35.95
N GLY A 455 9.43 -6.53 -36.12
CA GLY A 455 8.74 -6.22 -37.37
C GLY A 455 7.48 -7.04 -37.65
N TYR A 456 7.10 -7.96 -36.76
CA TYR A 456 5.86 -8.74 -36.91
C TYR A 456 4.62 -7.84 -36.73
N PRO A 457 3.71 -7.77 -37.73
CA PRO A 457 2.68 -6.73 -37.76
C PRO A 457 1.38 -7.11 -37.02
N LEU A 458 1.18 -8.39 -36.69
CA LEU A 458 -0.10 -8.88 -36.17
C LEU A 458 -0.08 -9.06 -34.68
N VAL A 459 -1.25 -8.85 -34.07
CA VAL A 459 -1.48 -9.19 -32.64
C VAL A 459 -1.77 -10.68 -32.53
N ASP A 460 -1.19 -11.34 -31.53
CA ASP A 460 -1.42 -12.75 -31.24
C ASP A 460 -2.91 -13.00 -30.97
N ARG A 461 -3.49 -13.96 -31.70
CA ARG A 461 -4.90 -14.29 -31.62
C ARG A 461 -5.27 -14.93 -30.28
N GLY A 462 -4.37 -15.70 -29.69
CA GLY A 462 -4.57 -16.32 -28.39
C GLY A 462 -4.62 -15.28 -27.28
N LEU A 463 -3.80 -14.21 -27.36
CA LEU A 463 -3.86 -13.08 -26.44
C LEU A 463 -5.25 -12.41 -26.49
N GLY A 464 -5.78 -12.15 -27.69
CA GLY A 464 -7.13 -11.61 -27.84
C GLY A 464 -8.20 -12.54 -27.23
N ARG A 465 -8.15 -13.82 -27.61
CA ARG A 465 -9.10 -14.85 -27.15
C ARG A 465 -9.06 -15.09 -25.64
N SER A 466 -7.95 -14.87 -24.97
CA SER A 466 -7.83 -15.04 -23.53
C SER A 466 -8.82 -14.17 -22.74
N PHE A 467 -9.31 -13.08 -23.35
CA PHE A 467 -10.36 -12.21 -22.77
C PHE A 467 -11.78 -12.70 -23.03
N ASN A 468 -11.96 -13.67 -23.92
CA ASN A 468 -13.29 -14.19 -24.31
C ASN A 468 -13.85 -15.13 -23.24
N THR A 469 -13.99 -14.60 -22.03
CA THR A 469 -14.48 -15.33 -20.84
C THR A 469 -15.54 -14.52 -20.10
N GLY A 470 -16.45 -15.23 -19.43
CA GLY A 470 -17.46 -14.62 -18.58
C GLY A 470 -18.64 -13.99 -19.34
N VAL A 471 -19.42 -13.18 -18.62
CA VAL A 471 -20.70 -12.65 -19.09
C VAL A 471 -20.60 -11.83 -20.37
N LEU A 472 -19.53 -11.03 -20.49
CA LEU A 472 -19.36 -10.17 -21.68
C LEU A 472 -19.19 -10.98 -22.96
N TRP A 473 -18.50 -12.11 -22.89
CA TRP A 473 -18.39 -13.05 -24.02
C TRP A 473 -19.74 -13.68 -24.40
N TYR A 474 -20.55 -14.07 -23.40
CA TYR A 474 -21.89 -14.59 -23.66
C TYR A 474 -22.80 -13.57 -24.35
N VAL A 475 -22.70 -12.28 -23.98
CA VAL A 475 -23.45 -11.21 -24.65
C VAL A 475 -23.04 -11.11 -26.13
N LEU A 476 -21.74 -11.15 -26.45
CA LEU A 476 -21.28 -11.14 -27.85
C LEU A 476 -21.76 -12.36 -28.63
N LYS A 477 -21.84 -13.52 -27.97
CA LYS A 477 -22.34 -14.76 -28.55
C LYS A 477 -23.84 -14.68 -28.84
N ILE A 478 -24.64 -14.14 -27.93
CA ILE A 478 -26.07 -13.90 -28.14
C ILE A 478 -26.31 -12.93 -29.30
N LEU A 479 -25.44 -11.92 -29.46
CA LEU A 479 -25.51 -10.96 -30.56
C LEU A 479 -24.94 -11.50 -31.90
N HIS A 480 -24.52 -12.77 -31.95
CA HIS A 480 -23.90 -13.42 -33.11
C HIS A 480 -22.67 -12.68 -33.65
N ILE A 481 -21.92 -12.00 -32.78
CA ILE A 481 -20.70 -11.27 -33.15
C ILE A 481 -19.45 -12.17 -33.07
N ASP A 482 -19.56 -13.30 -32.35
CA ASP A 482 -18.47 -14.25 -32.10
C ASP A 482 -17.92 -14.98 -33.32
N GLY A 483 -18.65 -14.99 -34.43
CA GLY A 483 -18.21 -15.60 -35.72
C GLY A 483 -17.19 -14.79 -36.53
N TYR A 484 -16.93 -13.54 -36.18
CA TYR A 484 -16.00 -12.67 -36.89
C TYR A 484 -14.58 -12.75 -36.33
N ALA A 485 -13.57 -12.75 -37.21
CA ALA A 485 -12.15 -12.75 -36.81
C ALA A 485 -11.79 -11.60 -35.83
N MET A 486 -12.46 -10.45 -36.00
CA MET A 486 -12.31 -9.28 -35.12
C MET A 486 -12.86 -9.50 -33.70
N SER A 487 -13.80 -10.42 -33.52
CA SER A 487 -14.40 -10.68 -32.20
C SER A 487 -13.38 -11.19 -31.17
N ASP A 488 -12.35 -11.91 -31.63
CA ASP A 488 -11.27 -12.40 -30.76
C ASP A 488 -10.55 -11.27 -30.01
N TYR A 489 -10.49 -10.07 -30.59
CA TYR A 489 -9.78 -8.92 -30.03
C TYR A 489 -10.68 -7.87 -29.36
N LEU A 490 -11.99 -7.91 -29.62
CA LEU A 490 -12.93 -6.85 -29.24
C LEU A 490 -12.92 -6.58 -27.73
N ILE A 491 -12.99 -7.64 -26.93
CA ILE A 491 -13.01 -7.52 -25.46
C ILE A 491 -11.67 -6.99 -24.94
N MET A 492 -10.55 -7.47 -25.47
CA MET A 492 -9.22 -6.98 -25.09
C MET A 492 -9.08 -5.48 -25.36
N TYR A 493 -9.44 -5.02 -26.57
CA TYR A 493 -9.38 -3.59 -26.90
C TYR A 493 -10.37 -2.76 -26.09
N ALA A 494 -11.56 -3.30 -25.76
CA ALA A 494 -12.48 -2.65 -24.85
C ALA A 494 -11.86 -2.43 -23.45
N PHE A 495 -11.18 -3.43 -22.88
CA PHE A 495 -10.47 -3.27 -21.60
C PHE A 495 -9.34 -2.24 -21.70
N LEU A 496 -8.58 -2.21 -22.78
CA LEU A 496 -7.56 -1.19 -23.02
C LEU A 496 -8.20 0.21 -23.07
N ALA A 497 -9.25 0.39 -23.87
CA ALA A 497 -9.94 1.67 -24.03
C ALA A 497 -10.54 2.17 -22.71
N VAL A 498 -11.22 1.30 -21.96
CA VAL A 498 -11.77 1.62 -20.64
C VAL A 498 -10.65 1.98 -19.67
N SER A 499 -9.52 1.27 -19.68
CA SER A 499 -8.38 1.58 -18.82
C SER A 499 -7.78 2.95 -19.14
N PHE A 500 -7.59 3.28 -20.39
CA PHE A 500 -7.15 4.62 -20.83
C PHE A 500 -8.15 5.70 -20.41
N LEU A 501 -9.44 5.47 -20.58
CA LEU A 501 -10.49 6.40 -20.18
C LEU A 501 -10.46 6.65 -18.67
N VAL A 502 -10.44 5.59 -17.87
CA VAL A 502 -10.42 5.70 -16.41
C VAL A 502 -9.16 6.42 -15.91
N ILE A 503 -8.00 6.12 -16.50
CA ILE A 503 -6.72 6.66 -16.05
C ILE A 503 -6.51 8.11 -16.53
N PHE A 504 -6.75 8.40 -17.80
CA PHE A 504 -6.34 9.68 -18.41
C PHE A 504 -7.47 10.69 -18.55
N VAL A 505 -8.71 10.24 -18.80
CA VAL A 505 -9.86 11.13 -19.06
C VAL A 505 -10.56 11.52 -17.76
N LEU A 506 -10.80 10.57 -16.83
CA LEU A 506 -11.46 10.90 -15.56
C LEU A 506 -10.60 11.88 -14.75
N LYS A 507 -11.17 13.03 -14.40
CA LYS A 507 -10.44 14.12 -13.72
C LYS A 507 -10.03 13.79 -12.29
N ARG A 508 -10.79 12.95 -11.60
CA ARG A 508 -10.64 12.64 -10.16
C ARG A 508 -10.28 11.18 -9.95
N ASN A 509 -9.51 10.89 -8.93
CA ASN A 509 -9.30 9.53 -8.45
C ASN A 509 -10.52 9.02 -7.64
N ALA A 510 -10.59 7.71 -7.34
CA ALA A 510 -11.72 7.10 -6.65
C ALA A 510 -12.01 7.75 -5.28
N ALA A 511 -10.96 8.08 -4.53
CA ALA A 511 -11.10 8.72 -3.22
C ALA A 511 -11.70 10.15 -3.31
N GLU A 512 -11.31 10.90 -4.33
CA GLU A 512 -11.90 12.23 -4.59
C GLU A 512 -13.35 12.13 -5.06
N TYR A 513 -13.68 11.11 -5.88
CA TYR A 513 -15.06 10.84 -6.25
C TYR A 513 -15.91 10.49 -5.03
N ALA A 514 -15.45 9.56 -4.19
CA ALA A 514 -16.17 9.16 -2.99
C ALA A 514 -16.44 10.34 -2.04
N LYS A 515 -15.51 11.30 -1.94
CA LYS A 515 -15.69 12.52 -1.12
C LYS A 515 -16.68 13.53 -1.71
N LYS A 516 -16.80 13.62 -3.03
CA LYS A 516 -17.55 14.70 -3.73
C LYS A 516 -18.87 14.23 -4.33
N VAL A 517 -19.14 12.93 -4.37
CA VAL A 517 -20.39 12.39 -4.89
C VAL A 517 -21.57 12.85 -4.03
N ARG A 518 -22.67 13.24 -4.67
CA ARG A 518 -23.91 13.60 -3.97
C ARG A 518 -24.56 12.31 -3.44
N LEU A 519 -24.82 12.29 -2.14
CA LEU A 519 -25.48 11.16 -1.49
C LEU A 519 -27.00 11.29 -1.72
N ASN A 520 -27.52 10.55 -2.69
CA ASN A 520 -28.94 10.48 -3.02
C ASN A 520 -29.32 9.06 -3.44
N PHE A 521 -30.61 8.80 -3.65
CA PHE A 521 -31.10 7.47 -4.04
C PHE A 521 -30.47 6.96 -5.35
N GLY A 522 -30.28 7.81 -6.35
CA GLY A 522 -29.66 7.42 -7.63
C GLY A 522 -28.22 6.94 -7.45
N THR A 523 -27.43 7.65 -6.64
CA THR A 523 -26.05 7.19 -6.33
C THR A 523 -26.04 5.93 -5.52
N ALA A 524 -26.94 5.77 -4.55
CA ALA A 524 -27.07 4.52 -3.79
C ALA A 524 -27.38 3.34 -4.70
N LEU A 525 -28.33 3.51 -5.64
CA LEU A 525 -28.67 2.46 -6.62
C LEU A 525 -27.47 2.11 -7.50
N VAL A 526 -26.72 3.09 -8.03
CA VAL A 526 -25.53 2.83 -8.86
C VAL A 526 -24.49 2.00 -8.08
N PHE A 527 -24.18 2.35 -6.84
CA PHE A 527 -23.21 1.61 -6.05
C PHE A 527 -23.71 0.24 -5.59
N ALA A 528 -25.01 0.08 -5.35
CA ALA A 528 -25.61 -1.22 -5.09
C ALA A 528 -25.49 -2.15 -6.33
N VAL A 529 -25.82 -1.66 -7.51
CA VAL A 529 -25.65 -2.40 -8.77
C VAL A 529 -24.17 -2.73 -9.01
N MET A 530 -23.26 -1.79 -8.82
CA MET A 530 -21.81 -2.04 -8.95
C MET A 530 -21.35 -3.14 -7.99
N LEU A 531 -21.81 -3.11 -6.73
CA LEU A 531 -21.46 -4.14 -5.75
C LEU A 531 -21.99 -5.52 -6.17
N VAL A 532 -23.23 -5.60 -6.63
CA VAL A 532 -23.83 -6.86 -7.13
C VAL A 532 -23.01 -7.40 -8.30
N ILE A 533 -22.66 -6.56 -9.28
CA ILE A 533 -21.83 -6.98 -10.43
C ILE A 533 -20.46 -7.49 -9.94
N CYS A 534 -19.84 -6.82 -8.97
CA CYS A 534 -18.59 -7.28 -8.38
C CYS A 534 -18.73 -8.64 -7.70
N ILE A 535 -19.80 -8.83 -6.90
CA ILE A 535 -20.09 -10.10 -6.22
C ILE A 535 -20.31 -11.23 -7.25
N MET A 536 -21.08 -10.99 -8.29
CA MET A 536 -21.30 -11.97 -9.38
C MET A 536 -19.99 -12.31 -10.13
N SER A 537 -19.02 -11.37 -10.17
CA SER A 537 -17.73 -11.56 -10.83
C SER A 537 -16.70 -12.33 -9.99
N MET A 538 -17.02 -12.71 -8.74
CA MET A 538 -16.10 -13.38 -7.80
C MET A 538 -15.89 -14.86 -8.06
N SER A 539 -16.48 -15.46 -9.08
CA SER A 539 -16.32 -16.90 -9.40
C SER A 539 -14.85 -17.32 -9.60
N ASN A 540 -13.99 -16.40 -10.02
CA ASN A 540 -12.55 -16.61 -10.21
C ASN A 540 -11.75 -15.57 -9.41
N VAL A 541 -11.72 -15.72 -8.08
CA VAL A 541 -10.98 -14.81 -7.21
C VAL A 541 -9.48 -15.02 -7.40
N THR A 542 -8.78 -14.01 -7.93
CA THR A 542 -7.33 -14.01 -8.00
C THR A 542 -6.72 -13.42 -6.73
N SER A 543 -5.57 -13.95 -6.32
CA SER A 543 -4.81 -13.36 -5.23
C SER A 543 -4.29 -11.96 -5.63
N PHE A 544 -4.04 -11.12 -4.66
CA PHE A 544 -3.40 -9.83 -4.88
C PHE A 544 -1.99 -10.02 -5.46
N ILE A 545 -1.60 -9.25 -6.47
CA ILE A 545 -0.34 -9.42 -7.20
C ILE A 545 0.88 -9.43 -6.25
N TYR A 546 0.90 -8.54 -5.26
CA TYR A 546 2.01 -8.44 -4.29
C TYR A 546 2.17 -9.65 -3.36
N TYR A 547 1.24 -10.58 -3.33
CA TYR A 547 1.41 -11.84 -2.58
C TYR A 547 2.28 -12.86 -3.33
N LYS A 548 2.56 -12.61 -4.61
CA LYS A 548 3.42 -13.45 -5.45
C LYS A 548 4.90 -13.05 -5.37
N PHE A 549 5.23 -11.91 -4.72
CA PHE A 549 6.59 -11.32 -4.69
C PHE A 549 7.26 -11.39 -3.33
#